data_c1a984c5e4b3cf565e8e77fb436c502c
#
_entry.id   c1a984c5e4b3cf565e8e77fb436c502c
#
_cell.length_a   1.000
_cell.length_b   1.000
_cell.length_c   1.000
_cell.angle_alpha   90.00
_cell.angle_beta   90.00
_cell.angle_gamma   90.00
#
_symmetry.space_group_name_H-M   'P 1'
#
loop_
_entity.id
_entity.type
_entity.pdbx_description
1 polymer ?
#
loop_
_entity_poly.entity_id
_entity_poly.type
_entity_poly.pdbx_seq_one_letter_code
_entity_poly.pdbx_strand_id
1 'polypeptide(L)'
;VWAIIVGHFCANWGSYVLLAWMPTYIFKGLGVDFAAVGLFTMIPAFFSFLALNAGGWLADNLIERGFNKTRIRKIMQAVGFGGLAVVLAGVGYVESVPLAIALMSLGNIFGGAMSGGFGVNHLDIAPRGAGVIMGLSNTAGTLPGIIGVYISGLILEVTGSWALVFQTAAGVLTFGLIFYLIFASAEKLFD
;
A
#
# COMPACT_ATOMS: atom_id res chain seq x y z
N VAL A 1 16.34 -7.09 6.63
CA VAL A 1 15.35 -8.12 6.26
C VAL A 1 14.01 -7.83 6.92
N TRP A 2 13.91 -7.72 8.27
CA TRP A 2 12.63 -7.52 8.96
C TRP A 2 11.84 -6.30 8.50
N ALA A 3 12.51 -5.17 8.19
CA ALA A 3 11.84 -3.98 7.66
C ALA A 3 11.13 -4.24 6.33
N ILE A 4 11.72 -5.09 5.48
CA ILE A 4 11.10 -5.50 4.20
C ILE A 4 9.90 -6.40 4.45
N ILE A 5 10.03 -7.40 5.33
CA ILE A 5 8.96 -8.35 5.66
C ILE A 5 7.74 -7.61 6.25
N VAL A 6 7.97 -6.76 7.26
CA VAL A 6 6.89 -5.97 7.88
C VAL A 6 6.31 -4.95 6.90
N GLY A 7 7.16 -4.29 6.10
CA GLY A 7 6.71 -3.39 5.05
C GLY A 7 5.81 -4.09 4.02
N HIS A 8 6.20 -5.28 3.56
CA HIS A 8 5.43 -6.08 2.61
C HIS A 8 4.09 -6.54 3.19
N PHE A 9 4.10 -7.02 4.44
CA PHE A 9 2.87 -7.38 5.17
C PHE A 9 1.90 -6.20 5.25
N CYS A 10 2.37 -5.03 5.70
CA CYS A 10 1.53 -3.85 5.88
C CYS A 10 1.04 -3.26 4.54
N ALA A 11 1.88 -3.25 3.50
CA ALA A 11 1.49 -2.83 2.15
C ALA A 11 0.36 -3.71 1.61
N ASN A 12 0.52 -5.02 1.74
CA ASN A 12 -0.45 -5.99 1.25
C ASN A 12 -1.75 -5.97 2.06
N TRP A 13 -1.71 -5.63 3.35
CA TRP A 13 -2.94 -5.40 4.12
C TRP A 13 -3.83 -4.35 3.45
N GLY A 14 -3.28 -3.16 3.18
CA GLY A 14 -4.01 -2.09 2.48
C GLY A 14 -4.48 -2.53 1.09
N SER A 15 -3.60 -3.16 0.33
CA SER A 15 -3.88 -3.61 -1.04
C SER A 15 -4.98 -4.67 -1.11
N TYR A 16 -4.92 -5.71 -0.26
CA TYR A 16 -5.93 -6.77 -0.27
C TYR A 16 -7.27 -6.32 0.31
N VAL A 17 -7.27 -5.45 1.33
CA VAL A 17 -8.51 -4.85 1.83
C VAL A 17 -9.18 -4.02 0.75
N LEU A 18 -8.44 -3.16 0.05
CA LEU A 18 -8.99 -2.40 -1.07
C LEU A 18 -9.46 -3.31 -2.20
N LEU A 19 -8.66 -4.31 -2.60
CA LEU A 19 -9.02 -5.23 -3.68
C LEU A 19 -10.32 -5.99 -3.39
N ALA A 20 -10.49 -6.48 -2.16
CA ALA A 20 -11.64 -7.27 -1.78
C ALA A 20 -12.89 -6.43 -1.50
N TRP A 21 -12.72 -5.28 -0.85
CA TRP A 21 -13.85 -4.51 -0.31
C TRP A 21 -14.20 -3.25 -1.10
N MET A 22 -13.32 -2.71 -1.95
CA MET A 22 -13.62 -1.51 -2.74
C MET A 22 -14.85 -1.67 -3.64
N PRO A 23 -15.06 -2.79 -4.37
CA PRO A 23 -16.29 -2.97 -5.15
C PRO A 23 -17.55 -2.95 -4.29
N THR A 24 -17.51 -3.61 -3.13
CA THR A 24 -18.62 -3.64 -2.19
C THR A 24 -18.88 -2.28 -1.55
N TYR A 25 -17.83 -1.51 -1.25
CA TYR A 25 -17.96 -0.14 -0.75
C TYR A 25 -18.61 0.78 -1.79
N ILE A 26 -18.20 0.69 -3.07
CA ILE A 26 -18.79 1.49 -4.14
C ILE A 26 -20.27 1.12 -4.33
N PHE A 27 -20.60 -0.17 -4.32
CA PHE A 27 -21.95 -0.66 -4.50
C PHE A 27 -22.86 -0.37 -3.29
N LYS A 28 -22.48 -0.86 -2.10
CA LYS A 28 -23.32 -0.80 -0.89
C LYS A 28 -23.09 0.45 -0.06
N GLY A 29 -21.87 0.95 0.00
CA GLY A 29 -21.50 2.12 0.80
C GLY A 29 -21.86 3.42 0.11
N LEU A 30 -21.62 3.52 -1.19
CA LEU A 30 -21.89 4.73 -1.98
C LEU A 30 -23.16 4.66 -2.82
N GLY A 31 -23.86 3.50 -2.85
CA GLY A 31 -25.13 3.34 -3.57
C GLY A 31 -25.01 3.38 -5.10
N VAL A 32 -23.83 3.09 -5.66
CA VAL A 32 -23.62 3.05 -7.11
C VAL A 32 -24.28 1.80 -7.70
N ASP A 33 -24.93 1.92 -8.87
CA ASP A 33 -25.47 0.76 -9.57
C ASP A 33 -24.39 -0.29 -9.84
N PHE A 34 -24.71 -1.55 -9.59
CA PHE A 34 -23.80 -2.67 -9.74
C PHE A 34 -23.14 -2.73 -11.13
N ALA A 35 -23.91 -2.40 -12.19
CA ALA A 35 -23.40 -2.35 -13.55
C ALA A 35 -22.26 -1.32 -13.76
N ALA A 36 -22.23 -0.26 -12.96
CA ALA A 36 -21.22 0.80 -13.05
C ALA A 36 -20.00 0.57 -12.13
N VAL A 37 -20.08 -0.35 -11.16
CA VAL A 37 -19.00 -0.60 -10.19
C VAL A 37 -17.68 -0.93 -10.88
N GLY A 38 -17.71 -1.75 -11.93
CA GLY A 38 -16.52 -2.13 -12.68
C GLY A 38 -15.78 -0.92 -13.24
N LEU A 39 -16.50 0.04 -13.83
CA LEU A 39 -15.92 1.26 -14.37
C LEU A 39 -15.26 2.10 -13.27
N PHE A 40 -15.93 2.29 -12.15
CA PHE A 40 -15.40 3.09 -11.03
C PHE A 40 -14.19 2.44 -10.34
N THR A 41 -14.10 1.11 -10.31
CA THR A 41 -12.92 0.40 -9.77
C THR A 41 -11.71 0.46 -10.72
N MET A 42 -11.93 0.57 -12.03
CA MET A 42 -10.84 0.68 -13.00
C MET A 42 -10.07 2.00 -12.89
N ILE A 43 -10.72 3.09 -12.48
CA ILE A 43 -10.08 4.41 -12.39
C ILE A 43 -8.91 4.41 -11.38
N PRO A 44 -9.10 4.04 -10.11
CA PRO A 44 -7.98 3.94 -9.16
C PRO A 44 -6.92 2.91 -9.59
N ALA A 45 -7.31 1.79 -10.21
CA ALA A 45 -6.38 0.77 -10.69
C ALA A 45 -5.47 1.31 -11.81
N PHE A 46 -6.01 2.11 -12.72
CA PHE A 46 -5.22 2.78 -13.77
C PHE A 46 -4.16 3.71 -13.17
N PHE A 47 -4.54 4.53 -12.19
CA PHE A 47 -3.58 5.41 -11.50
C PHE A 47 -2.54 4.61 -10.72
N SER A 48 -2.91 3.46 -10.13
CA SER A 48 -1.95 2.55 -9.48
C SER A 48 -0.90 2.06 -10.46
N PHE A 49 -1.30 1.60 -11.64
CA PHE A 49 -0.38 1.15 -12.69
C PHE A 49 0.64 2.22 -13.09
N LEU A 50 0.18 3.46 -13.33
CA LEU A 50 1.07 4.56 -13.66
C LEU A 50 2.02 4.90 -12.51
N ALA A 51 1.50 4.96 -11.29
CA ALA A 51 2.24 5.36 -10.11
C ALA A 51 3.31 4.34 -9.68
N LEU A 52 3.05 3.04 -9.81
CA LEU A 52 4.02 1.98 -9.53
C LEU A 52 5.26 2.12 -10.42
N ASN A 53 5.08 2.36 -11.73
CA ASN A 53 6.18 2.57 -12.65
C ASN A 53 6.91 3.88 -12.37
N ALA A 54 6.17 4.97 -12.16
CA ALA A 54 6.76 6.29 -11.87
C ALA A 54 7.53 6.29 -10.54
N GLY A 55 7.03 5.60 -9.51
CA GLY A 55 7.65 5.53 -8.19
C GLY A 55 9.01 4.83 -8.23
N GLY A 56 9.10 3.68 -8.92
CA GLY A 56 10.38 2.98 -9.13
C GLY A 56 11.37 3.85 -9.90
N TRP A 57 10.96 4.36 -11.07
CA TRP A 57 11.79 5.22 -11.90
C TRP A 57 12.29 6.47 -11.15
N LEU A 58 11.42 7.13 -10.38
CA LEU A 58 11.80 8.32 -9.60
C LEU A 58 12.87 7.98 -8.55
N ALA A 59 12.70 6.89 -7.83
CA ALA A 59 13.67 6.45 -6.82
C ALA A 59 15.04 6.16 -7.44
N ASP A 60 15.07 5.42 -8.54
CA ASP A 60 16.31 5.06 -9.22
C ASP A 60 17.02 6.30 -9.81
N ASN A 61 16.27 7.21 -10.44
CA ASN A 61 16.82 8.47 -10.97
C ASN A 61 17.43 9.35 -9.87
N LEU A 62 16.82 9.41 -8.69
CA LEU A 62 17.37 10.15 -7.56
C LEU A 62 18.66 9.51 -7.03
N ILE A 63 18.72 8.17 -6.98
CA ILE A 63 19.91 7.43 -6.55
C ILE A 63 21.05 7.63 -7.56
N GLU A 64 20.77 7.55 -8.86
CA GLU A 64 21.75 7.80 -9.94
C GLU A 64 22.31 9.25 -9.89
N ARG A 65 21.52 10.21 -9.45
CA ARG A 65 21.99 11.60 -9.20
C ARG A 65 22.85 11.75 -7.93
N GLY A 66 23.15 10.66 -7.23
CA GLY A 66 24.05 10.65 -6.07
C GLY A 66 23.36 10.85 -4.71
N PHE A 67 22.04 10.83 -4.63
CA PHE A 67 21.35 10.86 -3.34
C PHE A 67 21.56 9.54 -2.57
N ASN A 68 21.62 9.65 -1.25
CA ASN A 68 21.80 8.48 -0.39
C ASN A 68 20.66 7.47 -0.56
N LYS A 69 21.01 6.25 -0.93
CA LYS A 69 20.06 5.17 -1.25
C LYS A 69 19.09 4.87 -0.09
N THR A 70 19.59 4.68 1.12
CA THR A 70 18.77 4.43 2.30
C THR A 70 17.77 5.56 2.53
N ARG A 71 18.21 6.82 2.37
CA ARG A 71 17.34 7.97 2.53
C ARG A 71 16.23 7.99 1.48
N ILE A 72 16.56 7.71 0.22
CA ILE A 72 15.54 7.65 -0.86
C ILE A 72 14.53 6.54 -0.57
N ARG A 73 14.98 5.30 -0.20
CA ARG A 73 14.07 4.20 0.14
C ARG A 73 13.09 4.59 1.27
N LYS A 74 13.60 5.27 2.31
CA LYS A 74 12.77 5.75 3.44
C LYS A 74 11.79 6.85 3.02
N ILE A 75 12.19 7.81 2.19
CA ILE A 75 11.32 8.88 1.68
C ILE A 75 10.20 8.27 0.81
N MET A 76 10.55 7.39 -0.13
CA MET A 76 9.57 6.73 -0.99
C MET A 76 8.56 5.92 -0.18
N GLN A 77 9.03 5.25 0.87
CA GLN A 77 8.15 4.52 1.79
C GLN A 77 7.26 5.47 2.59
N ALA A 78 7.79 6.59 3.06
CA ALA A 78 7.03 7.59 3.81
C ALA A 78 5.92 8.22 2.96
N VAL A 79 6.22 8.56 1.72
CA VAL A 79 5.23 9.07 0.76
C VAL A 79 4.17 7.99 0.49
N GLY A 80 4.60 6.75 0.23
CA GLY A 80 3.70 5.64 -0.10
C GLY A 80 2.75 5.29 1.04
N PHE A 81 3.30 4.92 2.19
CA PHE A 81 2.49 4.50 3.35
C PHE A 81 1.76 5.67 3.99
N GLY A 82 2.43 6.80 4.19
CA GLY A 82 1.85 7.98 4.82
C GLY A 82 0.71 8.56 3.99
N GLY A 83 0.94 8.76 2.69
CA GLY A 83 -0.09 9.28 1.78
C GLY A 83 -1.31 8.36 1.68
N LEU A 84 -1.09 7.04 1.50
CA LEU A 84 -2.18 6.08 1.45
C LEU A 84 -2.92 5.99 2.80
N ALA A 85 -2.21 5.99 3.93
CA ALA A 85 -2.82 5.95 5.25
C ALA A 85 -3.73 7.16 5.52
N VAL A 86 -3.29 8.37 5.13
CA VAL A 86 -4.10 9.59 5.26
C VAL A 86 -5.38 9.50 4.43
N VAL A 87 -5.26 9.03 3.19
CA VAL A 87 -6.44 8.83 2.32
C VAL A 87 -7.39 7.81 2.91
N LEU A 88 -6.89 6.65 3.35
CA LEU A 88 -7.74 5.60 3.94
C LEU A 88 -8.39 6.06 5.25
N ALA A 89 -7.71 6.86 6.07
CA ALA A 89 -8.30 7.40 7.30
C ALA A 89 -9.53 8.28 7.04
N GLY A 90 -9.61 8.92 5.87
CA GLY A 90 -10.69 9.85 5.53
C GLY A 90 -11.74 9.30 4.56
N VAL A 91 -11.39 8.39 3.65
CA VAL A 91 -12.27 7.98 2.54
C VAL A 91 -13.58 7.32 3.00
N GLY A 92 -13.57 6.63 4.12
CA GLY A 92 -14.76 5.95 4.65
C GLY A 92 -15.86 6.88 5.20
N TYR A 93 -15.60 8.18 5.30
CA TYR A 93 -16.58 9.20 5.68
C TYR A 93 -17.19 9.95 4.47
N VAL A 94 -16.72 9.63 3.28
CA VAL A 94 -17.12 10.35 2.07
C VAL A 94 -18.36 9.70 1.47
N GLU A 95 -19.40 10.50 1.27
CA GLU A 95 -20.67 10.08 0.65
C GLU A 95 -20.71 10.38 -0.86
N SER A 96 -19.86 11.29 -1.33
CA SER A 96 -19.80 11.66 -2.75
C SER A 96 -18.98 10.65 -3.54
N VAL A 97 -19.62 9.99 -4.51
CA VAL A 97 -18.96 9.01 -5.39
C VAL A 97 -17.74 9.59 -6.11
N PRO A 98 -17.82 10.77 -6.79
CA PRO A 98 -16.66 11.35 -7.46
C PRO A 98 -15.50 11.64 -6.49
N LEU A 99 -15.80 12.14 -5.29
CA LEU A 99 -14.78 12.44 -4.30
C LEU A 99 -14.14 11.16 -3.74
N ALA A 100 -14.92 10.13 -3.48
CA ALA A 100 -14.40 8.82 -3.03
C ALA A 100 -13.45 8.21 -4.07
N ILE A 101 -13.84 8.21 -5.34
CA ILE A 101 -13.00 7.69 -6.43
C ILE A 101 -11.73 8.54 -6.61
N ALA A 102 -11.83 9.86 -6.51
CA ALA A 102 -10.67 10.76 -6.56
C ALA A 102 -9.70 10.49 -5.40
N LEU A 103 -10.19 10.34 -4.18
CA LEU A 103 -9.36 10.01 -3.01
C LEU A 103 -8.73 8.62 -3.15
N MET A 104 -9.48 7.61 -3.58
CA MET A 104 -8.92 6.27 -3.82
C MET A 104 -7.85 6.28 -4.91
N SER A 105 -8.04 7.06 -5.96
CA SER A 105 -7.04 7.26 -7.02
C SER A 105 -5.78 7.94 -6.46
N LEU A 106 -5.96 8.97 -5.65
CA LEU A 106 -4.85 9.65 -4.97
C LEU A 106 -4.10 8.70 -4.00
N GLY A 107 -4.83 7.87 -3.25
CA GLY A 107 -4.24 6.84 -2.40
C GLY A 107 -3.39 5.84 -3.18
N ASN A 108 -3.86 5.41 -4.35
CA ASN A 108 -3.10 4.52 -5.25
C ASN A 108 -1.88 5.23 -5.86
N ILE A 109 -1.96 6.53 -6.16
CA ILE A 109 -0.80 7.32 -6.61
C ILE A 109 0.27 7.35 -5.52
N PHE A 110 -0.09 7.65 -4.28
CA PHE A 110 0.85 7.56 -3.16
C PHE A 110 1.39 6.14 -3.00
N GLY A 111 0.51 5.14 -3.01
CA GLY A 111 0.89 3.72 -2.91
C GLY A 111 1.94 3.30 -3.93
N GLY A 112 1.91 3.86 -5.13
CA GLY A 112 2.92 3.61 -6.16
C GLY A 112 4.35 3.95 -5.73
N ALA A 113 4.55 4.90 -4.82
CA ALA A 113 5.87 5.21 -4.29
C ALA A 113 6.53 4.05 -3.53
N MET A 114 5.74 3.10 -3.01
CA MET A 114 6.26 1.91 -2.31
C MET A 114 7.15 1.05 -3.22
N SER A 115 6.97 1.10 -4.54
CA SER A 115 7.82 0.40 -5.50
C SER A 115 9.28 0.86 -5.41
N GLY A 116 9.52 2.16 -5.16
CA GLY A 116 10.84 2.73 -4.90
C GLY A 116 11.30 2.62 -3.45
N GLY A 117 10.45 2.16 -2.54
CA GLY A 117 10.71 1.93 -1.12
C GLY A 117 11.06 0.47 -0.82
N PHE A 118 10.21 -0.22 -0.06
CA PHE A 118 10.45 -1.62 0.34
C PHE A 118 10.48 -2.59 -0.85
N GLY A 119 9.72 -2.27 -1.93
CA GLY A 119 9.52 -3.16 -3.07
C GLY A 119 10.82 -3.59 -3.77
N VAL A 120 11.85 -2.77 -3.75
CA VAL A 120 13.18 -3.08 -4.35
C VAL A 120 14.30 -3.16 -3.32
N ASN A 121 14.03 -2.89 -2.04
CA ASN A 121 15.07 -2.84 -1.01
C ASN A 121 15.77 -4.20 -0.77
N HIS A 122 15.13 -5.32 -1.10
CA HIS A 122 15.74 -6.65 -1.06
C HIS A 122 16.94 -6.78 -2.03
N LEU A 123 16.89 -6.10 -3.18
CA LEU A 123 18.00 -6.01 -4.14
C LEU A 123 19.18 -5.19 -3.60
N ASP A 124 18.88 -4.17 -2.78
CA ASP A 124 19.92 -3.34 -2.20
C ASP A 124 20.71 -4.07 -1.13
N ILE A 125 20.01 -4.77 -0.21
CA ILE A 125 20.64 -5.40 0.97
C ILE A 125 21.26 -6.76 0.69
N ALA A 126 20.81 -7.47 -0.34
CA ALA A 126 21.31 -8.81 -0.71
C ALA A 126 21.19 -9.04 -2.22
N PRO A 127 22.08 -8.47 -3.05
CA PRO A 127 21.96 -8.56 -4.50
C PRO A 127 21.91 -9.99 -5.03
N ARG A 128 22.70 -10.92 -4.47
CA ARG A 128 22.70 -12.34 -4.86
C ARG A 128 21.62 -13.15 -4.17
N GLY A 129 21.22 -12.75 -2.98
CA GLY A 129 20.20 -13.41 -2.15
C GLY A 129 18.80 -12.78 -2.27
N ALA A 130 18.61 -11.81 -3.17
CA ALA A 130 17.37 -11.02 -3.27
C ALA A 130 16.11 -11.89 -3.46
N GLY A 131 16.21 -12.96 -4.25
CA GLY A 131 15.10 -13.91 -4.45
C GLY A 131 14.67 -14.63 -3.17
N VAL A 132 15.61 -14.96 -2.28
CA VAL A 132 15.31 -15.61 -0.99
C VAL A 132 14.56 -14.63 -0.08
N ILE A 133 15.06 -13.37 0.03
CA ILE A 133 14.41 -12.34 0.85
C ILE A 133 13.02 -12.02 0.29
N MET A 134 12.91 -11.93 -1.03
CA MET A 134 11.61 -11.71 -1.70
C MET A 134 10.64 -12.86 -1.42
N GLY A 135 11.09 -14.11 -1.50
CA GLY A 135 10.27 -15.27 -1.17
C GLY A 135 9.75 -15.25 0.26
N LEU A 136 10.63 -14.97 1.23
CA LEU A 136 10.26 -14.84 2.65
C LEU A 136 9.27 -13.69 2.89
N SER A 137 9.56 -12.52 2.32
CA SER A 137 8.69 -11.35 2.50
C SER A 137 7.34 -11.54 1.79
N ASN A 138 7.31 -12.19 0.64
CA ASN A 138 6.08 -12.49 -0.09
C ASN A 138 5.20 -13.50 0.68
N THR A 139 5.81 -14.53 1.29
CA THR A 139 5.09 -15.46 2.16
C THR A 139 4.40 -14.74 3.32
N ALA A 140 5.11 -13.84 4.00
CA ALA A 140 4.51 -13.00 5.04
C ALA A 140 3.46 -12.04 4.46
N GLY A 141 3.73 -11.47 3.29
CA GLY A 141 2.86 -10.54 2.58
C GLY A 141 1.56 -11.15 2.05
N THR A 142 1.45 -12.48 1.95
CA THR A 142 0.17 -13.13 1.56
C THR A 142 -0.80 -13.28 2.73
N LEU A 143 -0.31 -13.33 3.97
CA LEU A 143 -1.15 -13.47 5.17
C LEU A 143 -2.24 -12.40 5.30
N PRO A 144 -1.98 -11.12 5.00
CA PRO A 144 -3.00 -10.08 5.00
C PRO A 144 -4.18 -10.33 4.06
N GLY A 145 -3.97 -11.08 2.98
CA GLY A 145 -5.05 -11.49 2.07
C GLY A 145 -6.10 -12.36 2.75
N ILE A 146 -5.71 -13.10 3.78
CA ILE A 146 -6.62 -13.91 4.60
C ILE A 146 -7.07 -13.10 5.82
N ILE A 147 -6.11 -12.69 6.65
CA ILE A 147 -6.39 -12.08 7.96
C ILE A 147 -7.03 -10.69 7.80
N GLY A 148 -6.47 -9.86 6.93
CA GLY A 148 -6.92 -8.48 6.74
C GLY A 148 -8.30 -8.40 6.09
N VAL A 149 -8.56 -9.24 5.10
CA VAL A 149 -9.87 -9.32 4.44
C VAL A 149 -10.94 -9.84 5.40
N TYR A 150 -10.62 -10.89 6.18
CA TYR A 150 -11.53 -11.45 7.19
C TYR A 150 -11.84 -10.44 8.30
N ILE A 151 -10.82 -9.81 8.90
CA ILE A 151 -11.01 -8.80 9.95
C ILE A 151 -11.84 -7.62 9.45
N SER A 152 -11.60 -7.16 8.23
CA SER A 152 -12.38 -6.10 7.60
C SER A 152 -13.85 -6.49 7.46
N GLY A 153 -14.13 -7.73 7.09
CA GLY A 153 -15.49 -8.28 7.02
C GLY A 153 -16.17 -8.30 8.39
N LEU A 154 -15.47 -8.77 9.43
CA LEU A 154 -16.01 -8.76 10.80
C LEU A 154 -16.29 -7.34 11.29
N ILE A 155 -15.39 -6.38 11.04
CA ILE A 155 -15.61 -4.98 11.41
C ILE A 155 -16.90 -4.48 10.74
N LEU A 156 -17.04 -4.73 9.45
CA LEU A 156 -18.22 -4.28 8.71
C LEU A 156 -19.51 -4.97 9.19
N GLU A 157 -19.48 -6.27 9.47
CA GLU A 157 -20.62 -7.03 9.99
C GLU A 157 -21.09 -6.52 11.36
N VAL A 158 -20.13 -6.27 12.28
CA VAL A 158 -20.46 -5.86 13.65
C VAL A 158 -20.82 -4.39 13.76
N THR A 159 -20.18 -3.52 12.96
CA THR A 159 -20.29 -2.07 13.12
C THR A 159 -21.05 -1.37 12.00
N GLY A 160 -21.19 -1.98 10.84
CA GLY A 160 -21.71 -1.35 9.62
C GLY A 160 -20.82 -0.21 9.08
N SER A 161 -19.62 0.00 9.65
CA SER A 161 -18.80 1.18 9.41
C SER A 161 -17.67 0.94 8.42
N TRP A 162 -17.80 1.49 7.22
CA TRP A 162 -16.72 1.55 6.22
C TRP A 162 -15.53 2.37 6.71
N ALA A 163 -15.79 3.41 7.50
CA ALA A 163 -14.72 4.23 8.06
C ALA A 163 -13.79 3.41 8.94
N LEU A 164 -14.33 2.54 9.81
CA LEU A 164 -13.52 1.67 10.67
C LEU A 164 -12.71 0.64 9.87
N VAL A 165 -13.27 0.10 8.79
CA VAL A 165 -12.53 -0.81 7.89
C VAL A 165 -11.29 -0.12 7.31
N PHE A 166 -11.46 1.07 6.74
CA PHE A 166 -10.35 1.80 6.12
C PHE A 166 -9.38 2.38 7.16
N GLN A 167 -9.86 2.82 8.32
CA GLN A 167 -9.01 3.29 9.42
C GLN A 167 -8.13 2.16 10.00
N THR A 168 -8.64 0.95 10.07
CA THR A 168 -7.83 -0.21 10.49
C THR A 168 -6.67 -0.43 9.51
N ALA A 169 -6.94 -0.39 8.21
CA ALA A 169 -5.89 -0.48 7.20
C ALA A 169 -4.90 0.70 7.28
N ALA A 170 -5.39 1.92 7.53
CA ALA A 170 -4.53 3.09 7.76
C ALA A 170 -3.63 2.92 8.98
N GLY A 171 -4.14 2.34 10.06
CA GLY A 171 -3.37 2.02 11.28
C GLY A 171 -2.24 1.02 11.00
N VAL A 172 -2.54 -0.04 10.27
CA VAL A 172 -1.53 -1.05 9.87
C VAL A 172 -0.45 -0.43 8.97
N LEU A 173 -0.83 0.42 8.00
CA LEU A 173 0.13 1.14 7.15
C LEU A 173 1.01 2.11 7.99
N THR A 174 0.42 2.82 8.94
CA THR A 174 1.15 3.72 9.84
C THR A 174 2.15 2.96 10.70
N PHE A 175 1.77 1.82 11.24
CA PHE A 175 2.68 0.92 11.97
C PHE A 175 3.83 0.47 11.06
N GLY A 176 3.53 -0.01 9.85
CA GLY A 176 4.53 -0.44 8.88
C GLY A 176 5.48 0.69 8.48
N LEU A 177 4.96 1.92 8.34
CA LEU A 177 5.76 3.11 8.07
C LEU A 177 6.77 3.38 9.19
N ILE A 178 6.30 3.45 10.43
CA ILE A 178 7.15 3.72 11.59
C ILE A 178 8.25 2.65 11.70
N PHE A 179 7.87 1.39 11.57
CA PHE A 179 8.80 0.27 11.62
C PHE A 179 9.85 0.35 10.51
N TYR A 180 9.43 0.66 9.29
CA TYR A 180 10.36 0.78 8.16
C TYR A 180 11.30 1.97 8.33
N LEU A 181 10.81 3.12 8.78
CA LEU A 181 11.65 4.30 9.00
C LEU A 181 12.74 4.07 10.07
N ILE A 182 12.44 3.26 11.09
CA ILE A 182 13.40 2.93 12.15
C ILE A 182 14.43 1.91 11.64
N PHE A 183 13.99 0.80 11.08
CA PHE A 183 14.82 -0.40 10.89
C PHE A 183 15.33 -0.61 9.45
N ALA A 184 14.85 0.15 8.44
CA ALA A 184 15.30 -0.05 7.07
C ALA A 184 16.68 0.54 6.81
N SER A 185 17.46 -0.20 6.02
CA SER A 185 18.71 0.23 5.40
C SER A 185 18.74 -0.29 3.96
N ALA A 186 19.45 0.43 3.10
CA ALA A 186 19.77 0.00 1.74
C ALA A 186 21.27 -0.31 1.58
N GLU A 187 21.97 -0.47 2.67
CA GLU A 187 23.36 -0.93 2.68
C GLU A 187 23.39 -2.45 2.47
N LYS A 188 24.36 -2.91 1.71
CA LYS A 188 24.56 -4.33 1.44
C LYS A 188 24.89 -5.07 2.76
N LEU A 189 24.05 -6.02 3.13
CA LEU A 189 24.19 -6.83 4.34
C LEU A 189 24.65 -8.26 4.05
N PHE A 190 24.33 -8.78 2.86
CA PHE A 190 24.61 -10.14 2.43
C PHE A 190 25.13 -10.17 1.00
N ASP A 191 25.92 -11.18 0.69
CA ASP A 191 26.39 -11.48 -0.67
C ASP A 191 25.44 -12.42 -1.41
#